data_0fc7ee40a40a9e38f8dd59d08d77043a
#
_entry.id   0fc7ee40a40a9e38f8dd59d08d77043a
#
_cell.length_a   1.000
_cell.length_b   1.000
_cell.length_c   1.000
_cell.angle_alpha   90.00
_cell.angle_beta   90.00
_cell.angle_gamma   90.00
#
_symmetry.space_group_name_H-M   'P 1'
#
loop_
_entity.id
_entity.type
_entity.pdbx_description
1 polymer ?
#
loop_
_entity_poly.entity_id
_entity_poly.type
_entity_poly.pdbx_seq_one_letter_code
_entity_poly.pdbx_strand_id
1 'polypeptide(L)'
;PHTPTSCIVGSSDVYKRQLHDFGTRSTNEIEKDLLKFSKERKMELILPCLYSELEGSALPNIVEEISKTKYLDHIIVGLDRANEAQAKKAWKFFKKLKSPFSILWNDGPALKKLDKELKKKDLAPNELGKGRNVWYCLGMSIARDTARSVALHDCDIKTYDRRMLAKLFYPVVNPLFNFEFCKGYYPRVANNKMNGRVARLLVFPLLTALEKTIGRSDYIAVSYTHLTLPTKQDV
;
A
#
# COMPACT_ATOMS: atom_id res chain seq x y z
N PRO A 1 -6.63 -19.53 -0.93
CA PRO A 1 -5.90 -18.46 -1.59
C PRO A 1 -6.88 -17.30 -1.82
N HIS A 2 -6.64 -16.19 -1.10
CA HIS A 2 -7.53 -15.03 -1.18
C HIS A 2 -6.87 -13.97 -2.07
N THR A 3 -6.92 -14.16 -3.38
CA THR A 3 -6.65 -13.08 -4.32
C THR A 3 -7.80 -12.08 -4.28
N PRO A 4 -7.54 -10.77 -4.37
CA PRO A 4 -8.62 -9.80 -4.50
C PRO A 4 -9.47 -10.15 -5.73
N THR A 5 -10.77 -10.35 -5.51
CA THR A 5 -11.72 -10.65 -6.58
C THR A 5 -12.22 -9.39 -7.28
N SER A 6 -11.99 -8.23 -6.66
CA SER A 6 -12.34 -6.92 -7.23
C SER A 6 -11.53 -5.83 -6.56
N CYS A 7 -11.49 -4.65 -7.17
CA CYS A 7 -10.96 -3.43 -6.55
C CYS A 7 -11.97 -2.28 -6.69
N ILE A 8 -11.91 -1.36 -5.74
CA ILE A 8 -12.62 -0.09 -5.79
C ILE A 8 -11.65 0.93 -6.35
N VAL A 9 -12.04 1.65 -7.37
CA VAL A 9 -11.27 2.70 -8.00
C VAL A 9 -12.05 4.01 -7.94
N GLY A 10 -11.36 5.13 -7.93
CA GLY A 10 -11.97 6.45 -7.92
C GLY A 10 -11.05 7.50 -8.52
N SER A 11 -11.64 8.62 -8.86
CA SER A 11 -11.00 9.86 -9.24
C SER A 11 -11.56 10.99 -8.38
N SER A 12 -10.98 12.19 -8.45
CA SER A 12 -11.45 13.38 -7.75
C SER A 12 -12.92 13.73 -8.06
N ASP A 13 -13.40 13.34 -9.23
CA ASP A 13 -14.81 13.45 -9.62
C ASP A 13 -15.61 12.23 -9.14
N VAL A 14 -16.01 12.24 -7.91
CA VAL A 14 -17.11 11.55 -7.21
C VAL A 14 -17.56 10.13 -7.65
N TYR A 15 -17.03 9.51 -8.68
CA TYR A 15 -17.44 8.20 -9.14
C TYR A 15 -16.58 7.07 -8.60
N LYS A 16 -17.02 6.45 -7.51
CA LYS A 16 -16.49 5.15 -7.07
C LYS A 16 -17.00 4.06 -8.01
N ARG A 17 -16.12 3.41 -8.72
CA ARG A 17 -16.44 2.26 -9.56
C ARG A 17 -15.82 1.01 -8.97
N GLN A 18 -16.52 -0.10 -9.11
CA GLN A 18 -15.99 -1.41 -8.78
C GLN A 18 -15.50 -2.07 -10.06
N LEU A 19 -14.20 -2.33 -10.14
CA LEU A 19 -13.62 -3.17 -11.18
C LEU A 19 -13.62 -4.61 -10.69
N HIS A 20 -14.24 -5.48 -11.44
CA HIS A 20 -14.15 -6.93 -11.21
C HIS A 20 -12.73 -7.42 -11.51
N ASP A 21 -12.42 -8.62 -11.06
CA ASP A 21 -11.17 -9.28 -11.38
C ASP A 21 -10.89 -9.18 -12.90
N PHE A 22 -9.63 -8.89 -13.28
CA PHE A 22 -9.22 -8.80 -14.69
C PHE A 22 -9.36 -10.15 -15.44
N GLY A 23 -10.16 -11.03 -14.90
CA GLY A 23 -10.66 -12.25 -15.52
C GLY A 23 -9.54 -13.17 -16.00
N THR A 24 -9.53 -13.42 -17.30
CA THR A 24 -8.65 -14.37 -17.97
C THR A 24 -7.22 -13.85 -18.19
N ARG A 25 -6.92 -12.57 -17.95
CA ARG A 25 -5.55 -12.05 -18.13
C ARG A 25 -4.59 -12.67 -17.12
N SER A 26 -3.51 -13.24 -17.60
CA SER A 26 -2.45 -13.78 -16.76
C SER A 26 -1.68 -12.67 -16.03
N THR A 27 -1.04 -13.01 -14.90
CA THR A 27 -0.16 -12.08 -14.18
C THR A 27 0.94 -11.53 -15.10
N ASN A 28 1.51 -12.38 -15.94
CA ASN A 28 2.60 -12.00 -16.85
C ASN A 28 2.14 -10.96 -17.90
N GLU A 29 0.91 -11.07 -18.40
CA GLU A 29 0.37 -10.08 -19.34
C GLU A 29 0.13 -8.74 -18.69
N ILE A 30 -0.40 -8.72 -17.46
CA ILE A 30 -0.59 -7.49 -16.68
C ILE A 30 0.78 -6.86 -16.40
N GLU A 31 1.75 -7.63 -15.93
CA GLU A 31 3.11 -7.14 -15.61
C GLU A 31 3.86 -6.65 -16.87
N LYS A 32 3.62 -7.24 -18.04
CA LYS A 32 4.19 -6.75 -19.31
C LYS A 32 3.68 -5.35 -19.64
N ASP A 33 2.41 -5.07 -19.40
CA ASP A 33 1.87 -3.73 -19.59
C ASP A 33 2.39 -2.76 -18.52
N LEU A 34 2.42 -3.17 -17.24
CA LEU A 34 3.00 -2.36 -16.17
C LEU A 34 4.45 -1.99 -16.44
N LEU A 35 5.24 -2.91 -17.01
CA LEU A 35 6.63 -2.63 -17.41
C LEU A 35 6.71 -1.58 -18.54
N LYS A 36 5.73 -1.52 -19.44
CA LYS A 36 5.64 -0.44 -20.42
C LYS A 36 5.29 0.88 -19.75
N PHE A 37 4.28 0.87 -18.89
CA PHE A 37 3.80 2.08 -18.18
C PHE A 37 4.85 2.64 -17.22
N SER A 38 5.70 1.79 -16.62
CA SER A 38 6.74 2.21 -15.67
C SER A 38 7.80 3.13 -16.28
N LYS A 39 7.91 3.19 -17.60
CA LYS A 39 8.84 4.10 -18.28
C LYS A 39 8.46 5.57 -18.08
N GLU A 40 7.16 5.86 -18.02
CA GLU A 40 6.62 7.21 -17.88
C GLU A 40 6.00 7.43 -16.50
N ARG A 41 5.37 6.38 -15.95
CA ARG A 41 4.66 6.40 -14.67
C ARG A 41 5.34 5.49 -13.66
N LYS A 42 6.39 5.99 -13.03
CA LYS A 42 7.17 5.24 -12.04
C LYS A 42 6.31 4.84 -10.84
N MET A 43 6.53 3.62 -10.37
CA MET A 43 5.74 2.97 -9.33
C MET A 43 6.59 2.67 -8.11
N GLU A 44 6.14 3.08 -6.93
CA GLU A 44 6.76 2.74 -5.65
C GLU A 44 5.87 1.83 -4.82
N LEU A 45 6.49 0.95 -4.06
CA LEU A 45 5.79 0.11 -3.09
C LEU A 45 6.21 0.49 -1.68
N ILE A 46 5.23 0.75 -0.81
CA ILE A 46 5.43 0.95 0.62
C ILE A 46 5.04 -0.32 1.37
N LEU A 47 5.95 -0.78 2.22
CA LEU A 47 5.80 -1.93 3.12
C LEU A 47 5.95 -1.46 4.57
N PRO A 48 4.88 -1.07 5.26
CA PRO A 48 4.94 -0.82 6.71
C PRO A 48 5.14 -2.15 7.43
N CYS A 49 6.27 -2.31 8.08
CA CYS A 49 6.75 -3.56 8.62
C CYS A 49 7.09 -3.42 10.11
N LEU A 50 6.53 -4.27 10.95
CA LEU A 50 7.03 -4.47 12.32
C LEU A 50 8.24 -5.40 12.27
N TYR A 51 9.22 -5.19 13.15
CA TYR A 51 10.37 -6.10 13.19
C TYR A 51 9.96 -7.56 13.42
N SER A 52 8.94 -7.82 14.24
CA SER A 52 8.42 -9.16 14.50
C SER A 52 7.92 -9.89 13.24
N GLU A 53 7.56 -9.18 12.18
CA GLU A 53 7.11 -9.77 10.92
C GLU A 53 8.25 -10.43 10.14
N LEU A 54 9.51 -10.01 10.40
CA LEU A 54 10.69 -10.69 9.83
C LEU A 54 10.87 -12.12 10.35
N GLU A 55 10.35 -12.41 11.53
CA GLU A 55 10.38 -13.73 12.16
C GLU A 55 9.15 -14.57 11.78
N GLY A 56 8.19 -13.95 11.10
CA GLY A 56 6.96 -14.58 10.61
C GLY A 56 7.15 -15.32 9.29
N SER A 57 6.15 -16.13 8.94
CA SER A 57 6.15 -16.91 7.69
C SER A 57 5.67 -16.12 6.46
N ALA A 58 4.99 -14.99 6.64
CA ALA A 58 4.40 -14.22 5.55
C ALA A 58 5.44 -13.39 4.78
N LEU A 59 6.26 -12.64 5.51
CA LEU A 59 7.19 -11.68 4.90
C LEU A 59 8.24 -12.31 3.97
N PRO A 60 8.83 -13.49 4.25
CA PRO A 60 9.71 -14.16 3.30
C PRO A 60 9.05 -14.43 1.94
N ASN A 61 7.80 -14.92 1.93
CA ASN A 61 7.03 -15.14 0.71
C ASN A 61 6.73 -13.80 -0.01
N ILE A 62 6.36 -12.76 0.72
CA ILE A 62 6.10 -11.42 0.16
C ILE A 62 7.36 -10.91 -0.56
N VAL A 63 8.52 -10.96 0.08
CA VAL A 63 9.79 -10.52 -0.50
C VAL A 63 10.16 -11.34 -1.74
N GLU A 64 9.94 -12.66 -1.70
CA GLU A 64 10.15 -13.53 -2.86
C GLU A 64 9.25 -13.14 -4.05
N GLU A 65 7.95 -12.97 -3.81
CA GLU A 65 7.00 -12.58 -4.86
C GLU A 65 7.30 -11.20 -5.44
N ILE A 66 7.60 -10.21 -4.60
CA ILE A 66 7.99 -8.86 -5.03
C ILE A 66 9.30 -8.90 -5.83
N SER A 67 10.26 -9.74 -5.47
CA SER A 67 11.54 -9.88 -6.19
C SER A 67 11.38 -10.39 -7.63
N LYS A 68 10.23 -10.97 -7.97
CA LYS A 68 9.89 -11.39 -9.34
C LYS A 68 9.39 -10.23 -10.20
N THR A 69 8.99 -9.11 -9.61
CA THR A 69 8.46 -7.93 -10.33
C THR A 69 9.60 -7.12 -10.96
N LYS A 70 9.34 -6.50 -12.13
CA LYS A 70 10.34 -5.73 -12.88
C LYS A 70 9.91 -4.28 -13.13
N TYR A 71 8.69 -3.92 -12.73
CA TYR A 71 8.09 -2.60 -12.99
C TYR A 71 8.21 -1.64 -11.81
N LEU A 72 8.66 -2.09 -10.64
CA LEU A 72 8.86 -1.23 -9.48
C LEU A 72 10.13 -0.39 -9.62
N ASP A 73 9.98 0.93 -9.46
CA ASP A 73 11.11 1.87 -9.41
C ASP A 73 11.80 1.82 -8.06
N HIS A 74 11.05 1.75 -6.97
CA HIS A 74 11.59 1.72 -5.63
C HIS A 74 10.65 1.04 -4.62
N ILE A 75 11.22 0.56 -3.52
CA ILE A 75 10.47 -0.02 -2.40
C ILE A 75 10.88 0.72 -1.13
N ILE A 76 9.90 1.23 -0.39
CA ILE A 76 10.11 1.87 0.90
C ILE A 76 9.61 0.92 1.99
N VAL A 77 10.51 0.46 2.83
CA VAL A 77 10.19 -0.36 3.99
C VAL A 77 10.15 0.53 5.22
N GLY A 78 8.98 0.72 5.80
CA GLY A 78 8.82 1.43 7.06
C GLY A 78 9.02 0.48 8.22
N LEU A 79 10.23 0.44 8.80
CA LEU A 79 10.55 -0.46 9.90
C LEU A 79 10.19 0.16 11.24
N ASP A 80 9.30 -0.50 11.97
CA ASP A 80 8.83 -0.07 13.28
C ASP A 80 9.16 -1.10 14.37
N ARG A 81 9.28 -0.65 15.61
CA ARG A 81 9.60 -1.45 16.80
C ARG A 81 10.89 -2.26 16.65
N ALA A 82 11.95 -1.62 16.20
CA ALA A 82 13.24 -2.23 16.01
C ALA A 82 14.36 -1.47 16.73
N ASN A 83 15.22 -2.19 17.44
CA ASN A 83 16.48 -1.64 17.92
C ASN A 83 17.53 -1.63 16.79
N GLU A 84 18.73 -1.08 17.06
CA GLU A 84 19.78 -0.94 16.05
C GLU A 84 20.25 -2.28 15.47
N ALA A 85 20.43 -3.29 16.32
CA ALA A 85 20.83 -4.62 15.87
C ALA A 85 19.75 -5.26 14.97
N GLN A 86 18.48 -5.07 15.33
CA GLN A 86 17.34 -5.51 14.57
C GLN A 86 17.20 -4.76 13.23
N ALA A 87 17.44 -3.46 13.20
CA ALA A 87 17.46 -2.69 11.96
C ALA A 87 18.56 -3.18 11.01
N LYS A 88 19.75 -3.51 11.51
CA LYS A 88 20.83 -4.12 10.72
C LYS A 88 20.44 -5.50 10.17
N LYS A 89 19.72 -6.32 10.94
CA LYS A 89 19.18 -7.61 10.48
C LYS A 89 18.10 -7.42 9.40
N ALA A 90 17.19 -6.47 9.60
CA ALA A 90 16.17 -6.14 8.61
C ALA A 90 16.79 -5.70 7.27
N TRP A 91 17.84 -4.87 7.32
CA TRP A 91 18.56 -4.46 6.12
C TRP A 91 19.16 -5.64 5.35
N LYS A 92 19.79 -6.59 6.06
CA LYS A 92 20.31 -7.81 5.44
C LYS A 92 19.20 -8.68 4.85
N PHE A 93 18.05 -8.75 5.49
CA PHE A 93 16.89 -9.51 5.02
C PHE A 93 16.35 -8.93 3.71
N PHE A 94 16.12 -7.61 3.65
CA PHE A 94 15.56 -6.95 2.47
C PHE A 94 16.54 -6.81 1.29
N LYS A 95 17.83 -7.08 1.48
CA LYS A 95 18.79 -7.22 0.36
C LYS A 95 18.44 -8.30 -0.66
N LYS A 96 17.51 -9.19 -0.34
CA LYS A 96 16.94 -10.17 -1.28
C LYS A 96 16.05 -9.53 -2.35
N LEU A 97 15.56 -8.32 -2.11
CA LEU A 97 14.81 -7.56 -3.11
C LEU A 97 15.71 -7.21 -4.29
N LYS A 98 15.19 -7.37 -5.51
CA LYS A 98 15.91 -7.05 -6.74
C LYS A 98 15.73 -5.59 -7.16
N SER A 99 14.60 -4.98 -6.80
CA SER A 99 14.36 -3.55 -7.01
C SER A 99 15.13 -2.72 -5.97
N PRO A 100 15.53 -1.49 -6.29
CA PRO A 100 16.07 -0.55 -5.32
C PRO A 100 15.13 -0.41 -4.12
N PHE A 101 15.69 -0.33 -2.91
CA PHE A 101 14.88 -0.17 -1.71
C PHE A 101 15.53 0.75 -0.69
N SER A 102 14.73 1.31 0.18
CA SER A 102 15.15 2.07 1.37
C SER A 102 14.43 1.54 2.60
N ILE A 103 15.12 1.55 3.73
CA ILE A 103 14.49 1.28 5.03
C ILE A 103 14.37 2.59 5.81
N LEU A 104 13.14 2.97 6.10
CA LEU A 104 12.81 4.06 7.00
C LEU A 104 12.65 3.48 8.41
N TRP A 105 13.70 3.59 9.21
CA TRP A 105 13.70 3.04 10.57
C TRP A 105 13.08 4.05 11.55
N ASN A 106 11.84 3.78 11.98
CA ASN A 106 11.04 4.68 12.80
C ASN A 106 11.65 4.98 14.18
N ASP A 107 12.34 3.98 14.77
CA ASP A 107 13.01 4.12 16.06
C ASP A 107 14.44 4.66 15.95
N GLY A 108 14.89 4.89 14.72
CA GLY A 108 16.23 5.35 14.42
C GLY A 108 16.48 6.83 14.79
N PRO A 109 17.75 7.21 15.00
CA PRO A 109 18.09 8.56 15.44
C PRO A 109 17.70 9.62 14.41
N ALA A 110 17.79 9.33 13.12
CA ALA A 110 17.45 10.27 12.06
C ALA A 110 15.96 10.60 12.06
N LEU A 111 15.08 9.59 12.11
CA LEU A 111 13.65 9.81 12.12
C LEU A 111 13.17 10.42 13.45
N LYS A 112 13.76 10.03 14.57
CA LYS A 112 13.48 10.68 15.88
C LYS A 112 13.83 12.17 15.88
N LYS A 113 14.90 12.57 15.21
CA LYS A 113 15.25 13.98 15.05
C LYS A 113 14.21 14.72 14.21
N LEU A 114 13.85 14.15 13.06
CA LEU A 114 12.81 14.70 12.19
C LEU A 114 11.45 14.82 12.90
N ASP A 115 11.04 13.77 13.63
CA ASP A 115 9.80 13.76 14.42
C ASP A 115 9.75 14.89 15.44
N LYS A 116 10.87 15.15 16.14
CA LYS A 116 10.98 16.27 17.07
C LYS A 116 10.81 17.64 16.37
N GLU A 117 11.41 17.82 15.21
CA GLU A 117 11.27 19.06 14.45
C GLU A 117 9.85 19.27 13.93
N LEU A 118 9.20 18.20 13.45
CA LEU A 118 7.82 18.24 12.99
C LEU A 118 6.84 18.49 14.14
N LYS A 119 7.09 17.92 15.32
CA LYS A 119 6.28 18.16 16.52
C LYS A 119 6.31 19.61 16.97
N LYS A 120 7.46 20.30 16.85
CA LYS A 120 7.54 21.74 17.16
C LYS A 120 6.64 22.59 16.26
N LYS A 121 6.30 22.08 15.08
CA LYS A 121 5.45 22.74 14.07
C LYS A 121 4.03 22.19 14.05
N ASP A 122 3.68 21.30 14.97
CA ASP A 122 2.39 20.62 15.05
C ASP A 122 2.03 19.82 13.77
N LEU A 123 3.06 19.29 13.08
CA LEU A 123 2.93 18.54 11.84
C LEU A 123 3.16 17.03 11.99
N ALA A 124 3.66 16.56 13.13
CA ALA A 124 3.91 15.13 13.32
C ALA A 124 2.64 14.40 13.77
N PRO A 125 2.43 13.13 13.34
CA PRO A 125 1.37 12.31 13.91
C PRO A 125 1.56 12.10 15.41
N ASN A 126 0.49 12.30 16.18
CA ASN A 126 0.54 12.21 17.66
C ASN A 126 0.59 10.75 18.14
N GLU A 127 -0.03 9.82 17.42
CA GLU A 127 -0.15 8.42 17.83
C GLU A 127 0.91 7.55 17.19
N LEU A 128 1.48 6.65 18.00
CA LEU A 128 2.36 5.59 17.52
C LEU A 128 1.55 4.50 16.82
N GLY A 129 2.11 3.89 15.79
CA GLY A 129 1.50 2.77 15.12
C GLY A 129 1.60 2.80 13.60
N LYS A 130 0.83 1.93 12.95
CA LYS A 130 0.87 1.74 11.50
C LYS A 130 0.60 3.04 10.73
N GLY A 131 -0.37 3.84 11.16
CA GLY A 131 -0.70 5.11 10.50
C GLY A 131 0.49 6.08 10.48
N ARG A 132 1.20 6.22 11.61
CA ARG A 132 2.42 7.03 11.69
C ARG A 132 3.53 6.49 10.78
N ASN A 133 3.73 5.18 10.77
CA ASN A 133 4.71 4.53 9.89
C ASN A 133 4.41 4.85 8.42
N VAL A 134 3.17 4.63 7.99
CA VAL A 134 2.72 4.93 6.61
C VAL A 134 2.89 6.41 6.28
N TRP A 135 2.55 7.31 7.21
CA TRP A 135 2.68 8.75 7.01
C TRP A 135 4.13 9.16 6.70
N TYR A 136 5.11 8.64 7.47
CA TYR A 136 6.52 8.89 7.20
C TYR A 136 7.01 8.27 5.90
N CYS A 137 6.51 7.07 5.56
CA CYS A 137 6.84 6.42 4.28
C CYS A 137 6.31 7.22 3.08
N LEU A 138 5.08 7.74 3.17
CA LEU A 138 4.52 8.63 2.15
C LEU A 138 5.31 9.94 2.07
N GLY A 139 5.69 10.53 3.20
CA GLY A 139 6.57 11.71 3.22
C GLY A 139 7.91 11.46 2.54
N MET A 140 8.50 10.28 2.73
CA MET A 140 9.72 9.88 2.04
C MET A 140 9.50 9.72 0.53
N SER A 141 8.40 9.09 0.11
CA SER A 141 8.04 8.94 -1.30
C SER A 141 7.87 10.31 -1.98
N ILE A 142 7.16 11.24 -1.33
CA ILE A 142 6.98 12.62 -1.82
C ILE A 142 8.33 13.35 -1.90
N ALA A 143 9.18 13.22 -0.88
CA ALA A 143 10.50 13.86 -0.87
C ALA A 143 11.45 13.30 -1.94
N ARG A 144 11.29 12.03 -2.35
CA ARG A 144 12.02 11.44 -3.48
C ARG A 144 11.59 12.02 -4.84
N ASP A 145 10.35 12.46 -4.93
CA ASP A 145 9.77 13.11 -6.12
C ASP A 145 9.93 12.32 -7.43
N THR A 146 9.98 11.01 -7.37
CA THR A 146 10.20 10.14 -8.53
C THR A 146 8.94 9.37 -8.93
N ALA A 147 8.18 8.87 -7.95
CA ALA A 147 7.02 8.03 -8.20
C ALA A 147 5.80 8.83 -8.65
N ARG A 148 5.07 8.28 -9.61
CA ARG A 148 3.75 8.77 -10.04
C ARG A 148 2.61 8.04 -9.36
N SER A 149 2.89 6.86 -8.82
CA SER A 149 1.92 6.08 -8.05
C SER A 149 2.62 5.27 -6.95
N VAL A 150 1.93 5.13 -5.83
CA VAL A 150 2.41 4.41 -4.67
C VAL A 150 1.40 3.33 -4.29
N ALA A 151 1.85 2.09 -4.16
CA ALA A 151 1.08 1.02 -3.57
C ALA A 151 1.47 0.82 -2.10
N LEU A 152 0.49 0.48 -1.28
CA LEU A 152 0.68 0.16 0.13
C LEU A 152 0.22 -1.27 0.40
N HIS A 153 1.10 -2.13 0.87
CA HIS A 153 0.82 -3.52 1.22
C HIS A 153 1.23 -3.85 2.65
N ASP A 154 0.43 -4.69 3.31
CA ASP A 154 0.75 -5.22 4.62
C ASP A 154 1.79 -6.34 4.54
N CYS A 155 2.64 -6.43 5.55
CA CYS A 155 3.71 -7.42 5.64
C CYS A 155 3.28 -8.77 6.25
N ASP A 156 2.04 -8.91 6.68
CA ASP A 156 1.49 -10.10 7.36
C ASP A 156 0.59 -10.99 6.47
N ILE A 157 0.52 -10.70 5.16
CA ILE A 157 -0.33 -11.41 4.22
C ILE A 157 0.27 -12.79 3.89
N LYS A 158 -0.25 -13.84 4.51
CA LYS A 158 0.25 -15.22 4.33
C LYS A 158 0.06 -15.78 2.91
N THR A 159 -0.96 -15.33 2.21
CA THR A 159 -1.32 -15.78 0.85
C THR A 159 -0.93 -14.75 -0.20
N TYR A 160 0.13 -13.98 0.06
CA TYR A 160 0.58 -12.95 -0.87
C TYR A 160 1.00 -13.56 -2.21
N ASP A 161 0.53 -12.92 -3.27
CA ASP A 161 0.91 -13.20 -4.64
C ASP A 161 1.15 -11.85 -5.35
N ARG A 162 2.18 -11.75 -6.17
CA ARG A 162 2.53 -10.53 -6.92
C ARG A 162 1.40 -10.04 -7.83
N ARG A 163 0.46 -10.92 -8.19
CA ARG A 163 -0.75 -10.55 -8.93
C ARG A 163 -1.59 -9.51 -8.18
N MET A 164 -1.60 -9.56 -6.83
CA MET A 164 -2.30 -8.56 -6.02
C MET A 164 -1.74 -7.16 -6.28
N LEU A 165 -0.41 -7.04 -6.28
CA LEU A 165 0.29 -5.78 -6.55
C LEU A 165 0.04 -5.29 -7.99
N ALA A 166 0.15 -6.20 -8.96
CA ALA A 166 -0.09 -5.88 -10.36
C ALA A 166 -1.51 -5.36 -10.60
N LYS A 167 -2.52 -6.00 -10.00
CA LYS A 167 -3.92 -5.58 -10.12
C LYS A 167 -4.19 -4.23 -9.46
N LEU A 168 -3.48 -3.87 -8.39
CA LEU A 168 -3.65 -2.59 -7.73
C LEU A 168 -3.03 -1.44 -8.53
N PHE A 169 -1.86 -1.64 -9.11
CA PHE A 169 -1.23 -0.61 -9.94
C PHE A 169 -1.96 -0.41 -11.26
N TYR A 170 -2.41 -1.49 -11.90
CA TYR A 170 -2.91 -1.43 -13.26
C TYR A 170 -3.99 -0.37 -13.53
N PRO A 171 -5.03 -0.21 -12.68
CA PRO A 171 -6.05 0.82 -12.90
C PRO A 171 -5.53 2.25 -12.80
N VAL A 172 -4.55 2.48 -11.92
CA VAL A 172 -4.02 3.83 -11.63
C VAL A 172 -2.98 4.28 -12.65
N VAL A 173 -2.14 3.34 -13.12
CA VAL A 173 -1.05 3.68 -14.04
C VAL A 173 -1.38 3.50 -15.50
N ASN A 174 -2.50 2.84 -15.83
CA ASN A 174 -2.91 2.67 -17.21
C ASN A 174 -3.36 4.03 -17.80
N PRO A 175 -2.72 4.51 -18.87
CA PRO A 175 -3.03 5.82 -19.45
C PRO A 175 -4.45 5.92 -20.03
N LEU A 176 -5.10 4.78 -20.30
CA LEU A 176 -6.48 4.75 -20.79
C LEU A 176 -7.52 4.89 -19.67
N PHE A 177 -7.09 4.74 -18.41
CA PHE A 177 -7.94 4.88 -17.24
C PHE A 177 -7.60 6.18 -16.51
N ASN A 178 -8.60 6.88 -16.07
CA ASN A 178 -8.45 8.10 -15.28
C ASN A 178 -8.80 7.82 -13.82
N PHE A 179 -8.13 6.84 -13.20
CA PHE A 179 -8.31 6.52 -11.80
C PHE A 179 -7.14 7.02 -10.97
N GLU A 180 -7.44 7.82 -9.97
CA GLU A 180 -6.45 8.36 -9.04
C GLU A 180 -6.17 7.41 -7.88
N PHE A 181 -7.05 6.42 -7.67
CA PHE A 181 -6.98 5.55 -6.51
C PHE A 181 -7.56 4.17 -6.82
N CYS A 182 -6.94 3.15 -6.27
CA CYS A 182 -7.42 1.77 -6.32
C CYS A 182 -7.28 1.11 -4.96
N LYS A 183 -8.36 0.50 -4.47
CA LYS A 183 -8.36 -0.28 -3.24
C LYS A 183 -8.74 -1.73 -3.52
N GLY A 184 -7.88 -2.65 -3.11
CA GLY A 184 -8.17 -4.09 -3.16
C GLY A 184 -9.33 -4.46 -2.23
N TYR A 185 -10.24 -5.26 -2.74
CA TYR A 185 -11.34 -5.83 -1.99
C TYR A 185 -11.29 -7.35 -2.09
N TYR A 186 -11.31 -8.02 -0.96
CA TYR A 186 -11.36 -9.48 -0.89
C TYR A 186 -12.14 -9.94 0.34
N PRO A 187 -12.89 -11.07 0.24
CA PRO A 187 -13.53 -11.66 1.39
C PRO A 187 -12.49 -12.33 2.29
N ARG A 188 -12.56 -12.04 3.59
CA ARG A 188 -11.76 -12.73 4.60
C ARG A 188 -12.55 -13.91 5.13
N VAL A 189 -12.21 -15.11 4.70
CA VAL A 189 -12.80 -16.35 5.18
C VAL A 189 -11.77 -17.10 6.01
N ALA A 190 -12.08 -17.37 7.28
CA ALA A 190 -11.28 -18.22 8.16
C ALA A 190 -12.22 -19.12 8.97
N ASN A 191 -11.87 -20.38 9.12
CA ASN A 191 -12.65 -21.38 9.87
C ASN A 191 -14.14 -21.44 9.43
N ASN A 192 -14.39 -21.47 8.12
CA ASN A 192 -15.74 -21.44 7.53
C ASN A 192 -16.60 -20.22 7.94
N LYS A 193 -15.99 -19.16 8.48
CA LYS A 193 -16.67 -17.93 8.86
C LYS A 193 -16.15 -16.77 8.04
N MET A 194 -17.05 -15.95 7.55
CA MET A 194 -16.71 -14.72 6.86
C MET A 194 -16.35 -13.64 7.88
N ASN A 195 -15.09 -13.20 7.87
CA ASN A 195 -14.59 -12.12 8.73
C ASN A 195 -14.86 -10.74 8.07
N GLY A 196 -14.70 -9.67 8.87
CA GLY A 196 -14.97 -8.29 8.39
C GLY A 196 -16.41 -7.83 8.65
N ARG A 197 -17.11 -8.44 9.64
CA ARG A 197 -18.48 -8.06 10.01
C ARG A 197 -18.58 -6.59 10.42
N VAL A 198 -17.61 -6.07 11.16
CA VAL A 198 -17.62 -4.67 11.61
C VAL A 198 -17.68 -3.72 10.42
N ALA A 199 -16.84 -3.93 9.39
CA ALA A 199 -16.88 -3.10 8.20
C ALA A 199 -18.23 -3.19 7.48
N ARG A 200 -18.80 -4.38 7.32
CA ARG A 200 -20.05 -4.59 6.58
C ARG A 200 -21.30 -4.20 7.35
N LEU A 201 -21.36 -4.52 8.65
CA LEU A 201 -22.58 -4.36 9.44
C LEU A 201 -22.64 -3.03 10.19
N LEU A 202 -21.51 -2.36 10.41
CA LEU A 202 -21.45 -1.09 11.11
C LEU A 202 -20.85 0.02 10.25
N VAL A 203 -19.60 -0.14 9.77
CA VAL A 203 -18.88 0.97 9.15
C VAL A 203 -19.52 1.40 7.83
N PHE A 204 -19.80 0.48 6.91
CA PHE A 204 -20.42 0.84 5.63
C PHE A 204 -21.84 1.39 5.78
N PRO A 205 -22.75 0.78 6.54
CA PRO A 205 -24.07 1.36 6.78
C PRO A 205 -24.00 2.74 7.45
N LEU A 206 -23.11 2.91 8.43
CA LEU A 206 -22.92 4.19 9.11
C LEU A 206 -22.38 5.26 8.16
N LEU A 207 -21.36 4.95 7.37
CA LEU A 207 -20.83 5.89 6.37
C LEU A 207 -21.88 6.25 5.32
N THR A 208 -22.66 5.27 4.85
CA THR A 208 -23.77 5.54 3.90
C THR A 208 -24.84 6.45 4.50
N ALA A 209 -25.16 6.26 5.77
CA ALA A 209 -26.11 7.13 6.48
C ALA A 209 -25.54 8.55 6.63
N LEU A 210 -24.27 8.68 7.01
CA LEU A 210 -23.58 9.97 7.12
C LEU A 210 -23.48 10.69 5.77
N GLU A 211 -23.12 9.98 4.70
CA GLU A 211 -23.10 10.53 3.34
C GLU A 211 -24.44 11.16 2.95
N LYS A 212 -25.55 10.47 3.24
CA LYS A 212 -26.90 11.00 2.99
C LYS A 212 -27.23 12.22 3.85
N THR A 213 -26.77 12.25 5.10
CA THR A 213 -27.06 13.33 6.05
C THR A 213 -26.26 14.59 5.74
N ILE A 214 -24.99 14.42 5.33
CA ILE A 214 -24.04 15.53 5.12
C ILE A 214 -24.05 15.99 3.66
N GLY A 215 -24.66 15.22 2.75
CA GLY A 215 -24.65 15.49 1.31
C GLY A 215 -23.27 15.35 0.65
N ARG A 216 -22.33 14.62 1.28
CA ARG A 216 -20.98 14.35 0.77
C ARG A 216 -20.78 12.86 0.57
N SER A 217 -20.16 12.48 -0.54
CA SER A 217 -19.94 11.09 -0.94
C SER A 217 -18.46 10.63 -0.93
N ASP A 218 -17.59 11.42 -0.31
CA ASP A 218 -16.14 11.28 -0.36
C ASP A 218 -15.54 10.50 0.82
N TYR A 219 -16.35 9.83 1.63
CA TYR A 219 -15.87 8.98 2.71
C TYR A 219 -15.32 7.65 2.18
N ILE A 220 -14.01 7.51 2.22
CA ILE A 220 -13.31 6.30 1.84
C ILE A 220 -13.23 5.37 3.04
N ALA A 221 -13.56 4.09 2.83
CA ALA A 221 -13.52 3.08 3.88
C ALA A 221 -12.12 2.91 4.51
N VAL A 222 -12.10 2.86 5.82
CA VAL A 222 -11.02 2.98 6.77
C VAL A 222 -10.03 1.79 6.80
N SER A 223 -9.57 1.25 5.71
CA SER A 223 -8.50 0.26 5.76
C SER A 223 -7.43 0.56 4.73
N TYR A 224 -6.21 0.75 5.20
CA TYR A 224 -5.05 1.04 4.35
C TYR A 224 -4.50 -0.18 3.61
N THR A 225 -5.06 -1.36 3.83
CA THR A 225 -4.61 -2.59 3.21
C THR A 225 -4.89 -2.55 1.71
N HIS A 226 -3.88 -2.69 0.89
CA HIS A 226 -3.96 -2.74 -0.58
C HIS A 226 -4.53 -1.46 -1.22
N LEU A 227 -3.87 -0.35 -0.97
CA LEU A 227 -4.17 0.95 -1.55
C LEU A 227 -3.10 1.35 -2.57
N THR A 228 -3.50 1.95 -3.67
CA THR A 228 -2.61 2.61 -4.64
C THR A 228 -3.09 4.04 -4.84
N LEU A 229 -2.18 4.99 -4.68
CA LEU A 229 -2.45 6.42 -4.79
C LEU A 229 -1.48 7.07 -5.78
N PRO A 230 -1.91 8.05 -6.57
CA PRO A 230 -1.00 8.91 -7.29
C PRO A 230 -0.25 9.81 -6.30
N THR A 231 1.01 10.09 -6.59
CA THR A 231 1.84 10.99 -5.76
C THR A 231 1.85 12.42 -6.27
N LYS A 232 1.47 12.64 -7.51
CA LYS A 232 1.30 13.96 -8.14
C LYS A 232 0.05 13.99 -8.98
N GLN A 233 -0.68 15.10 -8.92
CA GLN A 233 -1.66 15.46 -9.93
C GLN A 233 -0.92 16.01 -11.14
N ASP A 234 -1.26 15.56 -12.33
CA ASP A 234 -0.84 16.24 -13.56
C ASP A 234 -1.66 17.53 -13.65
N VAL A 235 -0.99 18.68 -13.44
CA VAL A 235 -1.55 20.01 -13.69
C VAL A 235 -1.48 20.30 -15.18
#